data_8eb673cb91d2172c6608a915fed31113
#
_entry.id   8eb673cb91d2172c6608a915fed31113
#
_cell.length_a   1.000
_cell.length_b   1.000
_cell.length_c   1.000
_cell.angle_alpha   90.00
_cell.angle_beta   90.00
_cell.angle_gamma   90.00
#
_symmetry.space_group_name_H-M   'P 1'
#
loop_
_entity.id
_entity.type
_entity.pdbx_description
1 polymer ?
#
loop_
_entity_poly.entity_id
_entity_poly.type
_entity_poly.pdbx_seq_one_letter_code
_entity_poly.pdbx_strand_id
1 'polypeptide(L)'
;MSQQPKYRFYPTLLDSFQNYVDSDSIWDKYYGTSEDPSISVEEFHDQKRRDLIDNINRVEHESSEAAAKGTCLNEIVDRIIMKQKSSESNVIVKTVRDFDTCVGAFNSVVKDENSEDASELAKETITRINQPFIFASVDGFRFCFDIAFCKEVANYFSDCLCQYRTSATLPTSKGEVELYGYIDYLREKSIFDLKTTKSYSFGNYSKYNQRHAYPYCMEESGMMSEVRDFEFTAYQLSGGNSRTPLITGKQNKEVYTYSRSQSVEILTENCERFIDFINDNISEIDIEKTKIFKDR
;
A
#
# COMPACT_ATOMS: atom_id res chain seq x y z
N MET A 1 26.52 -7.27 25.13
CA MET A 1 25.06 -7.28 25.20
C MET A 1 24.59 -6.34 24.13
N SER A 2 23.95 -6.81 23.03
CA SER A 2 23.33 -5.93 22.05
C SER A 2 22.19 -5.18 22.74
N GLN A 3 22.24 -3.86 22.73
CA GLN A 3 21.10 -3.06 23.19
C GLN A 3 19.90 -3.41 22.28
N GLN A 4 18.73 -3.60 22.88
CA GLN A 4 17.53 -3.80 22.07
C GLN A 4 17.23 -2.53 21.27
N PRO A 5 16.73 -2.64 20.02
CA PRO A 5 16.40 -1.47 19.21
C PRO A 5 15.43 -0.54 19.96
N LYS A 6 15.78 0.73 20.04
CA LYS A 6 14.93 1.75 20.67
C LYS A 6 13.78 2.18 19.77
N TYR A 7 14.01 2.19 18.46
CA TYR A 7 13.07 2.65 17.45
C TYR A 7 12.62 1.50 16.55
N ARG A 8 11.44 1.67 15.97
CA ARG A 8 10.83 0.67 15.10
C ARG A 8 10.11 1.35 13.93
N PHE A 9 10.62 1.18 12.72
CA PHE A 9 10.10 1.83 11.53
C PHE A 9 9.69 0.84 10.46
N TYR A 10 8.62 1.17 9.73
CA TYR A 10 8.24 0.46 8.51
C TYR A 10 8.44 1.35 7.29
N PRO A 11 8.72 0.78 6.10
CA PRO A 11 9.14 1.55 4.92
C PRO A 11 8.18 2.67 4.53
N THR A 12 6.87 2.44 4.57
CA THR A 12 5.87 3.46 4.22
C THR A 12 5.90 4.67 5.17
N LEU A 13 6.28 4.48 6.44
CA LEU A 13 6.46 5.60 7.37
C LEU A 13 7.70 6.42 7.00
N LEU A 14 8.79 5.76 6.59
CA LEU A 14 9.98 6.45 6.06
C LEU A 14 9.66 7.18 4.74
N ASP A 15 8.79 6.60 3.89
CA ASP A 15 8.31 7.26 2.68
C ASP A 15 7.47 8.51 3.01
N SER A 16 6.64 8.46 4.06
CA SER A 16 5.87 9.61 4.55
C SER A 16 6.81 10.72 5.05
N PHE A 17 7.87 10.36 5.77
CA PHE A 17 8.90 11.30 6.19
C PHE A 17 9.63 11.91 4.99
N GLN A 18 10.01 11.11 4.00
CA GLN A 18 10.65 11.59 2.78
C GLN A 18 9.74 12.56 2.01
N ASN A 19 8.44 12.29 1.93
CA ASN A 19 7.46 13.19 1.30
C ASN A 19 7.34 14.53 2.04
N TYR A 20 7.48 14.55 3.37
CA TYR A 20 7.59 15.79 4.14
C TYR A 20 8.87 16.54 3.81
N VAL A 21 10.00 15.86 3.80
CA VAL A 21 11.31 16.47 3.47
C VAL A 21 11.35 17.03 2.04
N ASP A 22 10.73 16.32 1.09
CA ASP A 22 10.67 16.69 -0.33
C ASP A 22 9.48 17.61 -0.67
N SER A 23 8.74 18.12 0.34
CA SER A 23 7.47 18.83 0.13
C SER A 23 7.58 19.98 -0.85
N ASP A 24 8.62 20.79 -0.79
CA ASP A 24 8.83 21.92 -1.70
C ASP A 24 8.98 21.46 -3.15
N SER A 25 9.79 20.43 -3.40
CA SER A 25 9.97 19.87 -4.74
C SER A 25 8.72 19.15 -5.26
N ILE A 26 7.91 18.57 -4.36
CA ILE A 26 6.62 17.99 -4.70
C ILE A 26 5.62 19.10 -5.05
N TRP A 27 5.59 20.17 -4.28
CA TRP A 27 4.76 21.33 -4.57
C TRP A 27 5.10 21.94 -5.93
N ASP A 28 6.36 22.19 -6.21
CA ASP A 28 6.84 22.71 -7.49
C ASP A 28 6.37 21.86 -8.67
N LYS A 29 6.44 20.55 -8.53
CA LYS A 29 6.02 19.60 -9.58
C LYS A 29 4.53 19.70 -9.90
N TYR A 30 3.65 19.89 -8.90
CA TYR A 30 2.20 19.82 -9.08
C TYR A 30 1.51 21.17 -9.14
N TYR A 31 2.08 22.20 -8.52
CA TYR A 31 1.47 23.53 -8.39
C TYR A 31 2.36 24.66 -8.93
N GLY A 32 3.68 24.47 -9.03
CA GLY A 32 4.64 25.51 -9.39
C GLY A 32 4.49 26.09 -10.82
N THR A 33 3.70 25.44 -11.69
CA THR A 33 3.39 25.97 -13.03
C THR A 33 2.07 26.75 -13.06
N SER A 34 1.30 26.80 -11.98
CA SER A 34 0.05 27.55 -11.89
C SER A 34 0.29 29.00 -11.50
N GLU A 35 -0.35 29.94 -12.20
CA GLU A 35 -0.32 31.38 -11.81
C GLU A 35 -1.10 31.63 -10.52
N ASP A 36 -2.07 30.78 -10.20
CA ASP A 36 -2.89 30.84 -8.95
C ASP A 36 -2.99 29.43 -8.37
N PRO A 37 -1.97 28.97 -7.62
CA PRO A 37 -1.97 27.66 -7.03
C PRO A 37 -3.02 27.56 -5.91
N SER A 38 -3.74 26.47 -5.84
CA SER A 38 -4.80 26.24 -4.84
C SER A 38 -4.28 26.14 -3.40
N ILE A 39 -2.98 26.04 -3.19
CA ILE A 39 -2.30 25.95 -1.89
C ILE A 39 -0.91 26.57 -2.00
N SER A 40 -0.47 27.36 -1.01
CA SER A 40 0.88 27.91 -0.95
C SER A 40 1.92 26.84 -0.61
N VAL A 41 3.21 27.16 -0.84
CA VAL A 41 4.33 26.26 -0.47
C VAL A 41 4.33 25.98 1.03
N GLU A 42 4.17 27.04 1.84
CA GLU A 42 4.16 26.94 3.30
C GLU A 42 3.00 26.10 3.82
N GLU A 43 1.79 26.34 3.31
CA GLU A 43 0.60 25.55 3.69
C GLU A 43 0.74 24.07 3.31
N PHE A 44 1.34 23.79 2.13
CA PHE A 44 1.59 22.43 1.68
C PHE A 44 2.63 21.73 2.56
N HIS A 45 3.72 22.43 2.90
CA HIS A 45 4.74 21.91 3.81
C HIS A 45 4.15 21.60 5.19
N ASP A 46 3.36 22.52 5.75
CA ASP A 46 2.68 22.33 7.03
C ASP A 46 1.66 21.18 6.98
N GLN A 47 0.97 21.01 5.86
CA GLN A 47 0.08 19.87 5.66
C GLN A 47 0.87 18.54 5.68
N LYS A 48 1.99 18.46 4.95
CA LYS A 48 2.84 17.25 4.93
C LYS A 48 3.42 16.94 6.32
N ARG A 49 3.77 17.97 7.09
CA ARG A 49 4.19 17.80 8.48
C ARG A 49 3.08 17.22 9.35
N ARG A 50 1.85 17.78 9.27
CA ARG A 50 0.69 17.24 9.99
C ARG A 50 0.37 15.80 9.61
N ASP A 51 0.30 15.51 8.28
CA ASP A 51 0.08 14.15 7.77
C ASP A 51 1.10 13.15 8.35
N LEU A 52 2.38 13.57 8.47
CA LEU A 52 3.43 12.74 9.05
C LEU A 52 3.22 12.51 10.57
N ILE A 53 2.91 13.55 11.34
CA ILE A 53 2.62 13.43 12.78
C ILE A 53 1.38 12.53 13.00
N ASP A 54 0.35 12.69 12.19
CA ASP A 54 -0.85 11.85 12.24
C ASP A 54 -0.54 10.39 11.93
N ASN A 55 0.32 10.11 10.95
CA ASN A 55 0.79 8.75 10.64
C ASN A 55 1.60 8.15 11.80
N ILE A 56 2.47 8.95 12.47
CA ILE A 56 3.21 8.53 13.65
C ILE A 56 2.25 8.20 14.81
N ASN A 57 1.25 9.05 15.03
CA ASN A 57 0.25 8.92 16.09
C ASN A 57 -0.86 7.92 15.76
N ARG A 58 -0.83 7.32 14.55
CA ARG A 58 -1.85 6.39 14.08
C ARG A 58 -3.27 6.95 14.12
N VAL A 59 -3.40 8.21 13.74
CA VAL A 59 -4.71 8.82 13.54
C VAL A 59 -5.40 8.10 12.38
N GLU A 60 -6.62 7.66 12.61
CA GLU A 60 -7.43 7.04 11.56
C GLU A 60 -7.88 8.12 10.58
N HIS A 61 -7.51 7.95 9.33
CA HIS A 61 -7.97 8.79 8.23
C HIS A 61 -9.07 8.08 7.46
N GLU A 62 -9.98 8.85 6.90
CA GLU A 62 -10.96 8.31 5.95
C GLU A 62 -10.22 7.70 4.75
N SER A 63 -10.59 6.48 4.41
CA SER A 63 -10.02 5.78 3.26
C SER A 63 -10.40 6.50 1.97
N SER A 64 -9.44 6.71 1.08
CA SER A 64 -9.76 7.22 -0.25
C SER A 64 -10.24 6.09 -1.18
N GLU A 65 -11.08 6.43 -2.16
CA GLU A 65 -11.51 5.46 -3.18
C GLU A 65 -10.31 4.76 -3.87
N ALA A 66 -9.22 5.51 -4.12
CA ALA A 66 -8.03 4.97 -4.75
C ALA A 66 -7.31 3.95 -3.85
N ALA A 67 -7.18 4.24 -2.56
CA ALA A 67 -6.59 3.32 -1.58
C ALA A 67 -7.47 2.08 -1.40
N ALA A 68 -8.78 2.26 -1.21
CA ALA A 68 -9.75 1.17 -1.09
C ALA A 68 -9.73 0.24 -2.32
N LYS A 69 -9.63 0.80 -3.52
CA LYS A 69 -9.52 0.04 -4.78
C LYS A 69 -8.26 -0.80 -4.84
N GLY A 70 -7.13 -0.26 -4.41
CA GLY A 70 -5.85 -0.98 -4.31
C GLY A 70 -5.93 -2.12 -3.29
N THR A 71 -6.45 -1.85 -2.10
CA THR A 71 -6.68 -2.86 -1.05
C THR A 71 -7.56 -4.00 -1.54
N CYS A 72 -8.66 -3.70 -2.25
CA CYS A 72 -9.52 -4.70 -2.84
C CYS A 72 -8.80 -5.57 -3.88
N LEU A 73 -8.00 -4.96 -4.76
CA LEU A 73 -7.26 -5.74 -5.77
C LEU A 73 -6.24 -6.67 -5.12
N ASN A 74 -5.45 -6.17 -4.16
CA ASN A 74 -4.48 -7.00 -3.43
C ASN A 74 -5.15 -8.20 -2.76
N GLU A 75 -6.25 -7.97 -2.04
CA GLU A 75 -7.01 -9.03 -1.38
C GLU A 75 -7.56 -10.07 -2.38
N ILE A 76 -8.08 -9.63 -3.53
CA ILE A 76 -8.56 -10.54 -4.58
C ILE A 76 -7.42 -11.42 -5.09
N VAL A 77 -6.27 -10.81 -5.38
CA VAL A 77 -5.09 -11.50 -5.92
C VAL A 77 -4.56 -12.51 -4.91
N ASP A 78 -4.39 -12.11 -3.65
CA ASP A 78 -3.94 -12.98 -2.56
C ASP A 78 -4.86 -14.19 -2.40
N ARG A 79 -6.19 -13.99 -2.40
CA ARG A 79 -7.17 -15.10 -2.32
C ARG A 79 -7.07 -16.07 -3.49
N ILE A 80 -6.84 -15.56 -4.70
CA ILE A 80 -6.69 -16.43 -5.89
C ILE A 80 -5.42 -17.27 -5.77
N ILE A 81 -4.28 -16.67 -5.40
CA ILE A 81 -2.99 -17.34 -5.25
C ILE A 81 -3.05 -18.39 -4.13
N MET A 82 -3.51 -17.99 -2.95
CA MET A 82 -3.58 -18.86 -1.78
C MET A 82 -4.76 -19.86 -1.82
N LYS A 83 -5.62 -19.77 -2.85
CA LYS A 83 -6.84 -20.58 -2.99
C LYS A 83 -7.77 -20.51 -1.76
N GLN A 84 -7.79 -19.35 -1.11
CA GLN A 84 -8.58 -19.10 0.09
C GLN A 84 -9.97 -18.56 -0.27
N LYS A 85 -11.01 -19.02 0.45
CA LYS A 85 -12.39 -18.52 0.29
C LYS A 85 -12.68 -17.31 1.19
N SER A 86 -11.94 -17.17 2.26
CA SER A 86 -12.05 -16.07 3.22
C SER A 86 -10.67 -15.74 3.79
N SER A 87 -10.46 -14.49 4.19
CA SER A 87 -9.30 -14.04 4.93
C SER A 87 -9.78 -13.33 6.21
N GLU A 88 -8.86 -13.02 7.11
CA GLU A 88 -9.13 -12.22 8.30
C GLU A 88 -9.29 -10.72 7.99
N SER A 89 -9.12 -10.33 6.71
CA SER A 89 -9.26 -8.93 6.30
C SER A 89 -10.72 -8.46 6.35
N ASN A 90 -10.92 -7.16 6.52
CA ASN A 90 -12.23 -6.50 6.45
C ASN A 90 -12.75 -6.36 5.01
N VAL A 91 -11.99 -6.83 4.02
CA VAL A 91 -12.38 -6.76 2.60
C VAL A 91 -13.36 -7.87 2.26
N ILE A 92 -14.53 -7.49 1.77
CA ILE A 92 -15.52 -8.44 1.25
C ILE A 92 -15.20 -8.72 -0.22
N VAL A 93 -15.06 -10.00 -0.57
CA VAL A 93 -14.82 -10.45 -1.96
C VAL A 93 -15.83 -11.53 -2.32
N LYS A 94 -16.57 -11.34 -3.41
CA LYS A 94 -17.57 -12.28 -3.93
C LYS A 94 -17.44 -12.42 -5.45
N THR A 95 -17.53 -13.65 -5.95
CA THR A 95 -17.68 -13.88 -7.39
C THR A 95 -19.16 -13.81 -7.75
N VAL A 96 -19.52 -12.88 -8.63
CA VAL A 96 -20.87 -12.67 -9.13
C VAL A 96 -20.99 -13.33 -10.51
N ARG A 97 -21.97 -14.21 -10.68
CA ARG A 97 -22.23 -14.94 -11.94
C ARG A 97 -23.61 -14.66 -12.51
N ASP A 98 -24.53 -14.28 -11.64
CA ASP A 98 -25.94 -14.10 -11.92
C ASP A 98 -26.57 -13.10 -10.93
N PHE A 99 -27.87 -12.87 -11.05
CA PHE A 99 -28.61 -11.94 -10.21
C PHE A 99 -28.58 -12.34 -8.72
N ASP A 100 -28.78 -13.63 -8.41
CA ASP A 100 -28.85 -14.09 -7.01
C ASP A 100 -27.49 -13.92 -6.31
N THR A 101 -26.39 -14.25 -6.98
CA THR A 101 -25.04 -14.02 -6.44
C THR A 101 -24.72 -12.52 -6.30
N CYS A 102 -25.30 -11.66 -7.15
CA CYS A 102 -25.16 -10.22 -7.04
C CYS A 102 -25.91 -9.67 -5.84
N VAL A 103 -27.16 -10.07 -5.63
CA VAL A 103 -27.96 -9.72 -4.43
C VAL A 103 -27.23 -10.17 -3.17
N GLY A 104 -26.72 -11.40 -3.14
CA GLY A 104 -25.94 -11.91 -2.01
C GLY A 104 -24.65 -11.15 -1.74
N ALA A 105 -24.02 -10.58 -2.77
CA ALA A 105 -22.84 -9.70 -2.62
C ALA A 105 -23.23 -8.37 -1.99
N PHE A 106 -24.29 -7.72 -2.46
CA PHE A 106 -24.75 -6.45 -1.89
C PHE A 106 -25.29 -6.58 -0.48
N ASN A 107 -26.04 -7.65 -0.17
CA ASN A 107 -26.50 -7.93 1.19
C ASN A 107 -25.37 -8.10 2.21
N SER A 108 -24.16 -8.46 1.77
CA SER A 108 -23.01 -8.58 2.68
C SER A 108 -22.37 -7.23 3.05
N VAL A 109 -22.73 -6.14 2.38
CA VAL A 109 -22.19 -4.79 2.63
C VAL A 109 -23.26 -3.78 3.07
N VAL A 110 -24.51 -3.98 2.69
CA VAL A 110 -25.62 -3.13 3.12
C VAL A 110 -25.97 -3.55 4.55
N LYS A 111 -25.62 -2.74 5.52
CA LYS A 111 -25.93 -2.99 6.95
C LYS A 111 -27.41 -2.80 7.30
N ASP A 112 -28.20 -2.19 6.41
CA ASP A 112 -29.63 -2.03 6.57
C ASP A 112 -30.36 -3.29 6.05
N GLU A 113 -31.28 -3.78 6.86
CA GLU A 113 -32.07 -5.00 6.64
C GLU A 113 -33.06 -4.93 5.45
N ASN A 114 -32.98 -3.91 4.60
CA ASN A 114 -33.83 -3.75 3.42
C ASN A 114 -33.29 -4.56 2.23
N SER A 115 -33.77 -5.78 2.12
CA SER A 115 -33.51 -6.65 0.97
C SER A 115 -33.91 -6.06 -0.40
N GLU A 116 -34.80 -5.04 -0.41
CA GLU A 116 -35.27 -4.34 -1.60
C GLU A 116 -34.17 -3.48 -2.24
N ASP A 117 -33.43 -2.69 -1.44
CA ASP A 117 -32.35 -1.83 -1.95
C ASP A 117 -31.20 -2.64 -2.55
N ALA A 118 -30.83 -3.75 -1.90
CA ALA A 118 -29.80 -4.65 -2.44
C ALA A 118 -30.24 -5.31 -3.75
N SER A 119 -31.53 -5.63 -3.87
CA SER A 119 -32.10 -6.24 -5.07
C SER A 119 -32.17 -5.24 -6.25
N GLU A 120 -32.56 -4.00 -6.01
CA GLU A 120 -32.57 -2.95 -7.04
C GLU A 120 -31.14 -2.64 -7.53
N LEU A 121 -30.21 -2.48 -6.60
CA LEU A 121 -28.80 -2.24 -6.92
C LEU A 121 -28.17 -3.41 -7.69
N ALA A 122 -28.51 -4.65 -7.34
CA ALA A 122 -28.07 -5.84 -8.07
C ALA A 122 -28.64 -5.86 -9.49
N LYS A 123 -29.91 -5.51 -9.67
CA LYS A 123 -30.57 -5.45 -10.98
C LYS A 123 -29.93 -4.41 -11.88
N GLU A 124 -29.67 -3.21 -11.36
CA GLU A 124 -28.95 -2.15 -12.09
C GLU A 124 -27.54 -2.61 -12.49
N THR A 125 -26.81 -3.19 -11.53
CA THR A 125 -25.44 -3.65 -11.75
C THR A 125 -25.36 -4.75 -12.79
N ILE A 126 -26.22 -5.77 -12.73
CA ILE A 126 -26.25 -6.86 -13.73
C ILE A 126 -26.67 -6.34 -15.09
N THR A 127 -27.59 -5.37 -15.15
CA THR A 127 -27.98 -4.75 -16.43
C THR A 127 -26.80 -4.01 -17.08
N ARG A 128 -25.93 -3.42 -16.28
CA ARG A 128 -24.71 -2.73 -16.76
C ARG A 128 -23.57 -3.68 -17.08
N ILE A 129 -23.45 -4.78 -16.29
CA ILE A 129 -22.39 -5.79 -16.42
C ILE A 129 -23.03 -7.11 -16.83
N ASN A 130 -22.97 -7.39 -18.13
CA ASN A 130 -23.60 -8.59 -18.73
C ASN A 130 -22.69 -9.84 -18.75
N GLN A 131 -21.68 -9.88 -17.88
CA GLN A 131 -20.74 -10.99 -17.75
C GLN A 131 -20.40 -11.21 -16.27
N PRO A 132 -19.89 -12.41 -15.88
CA PRO A 132 -19.39 -12.65 -14.53
C PRO A 132 -18.28 -11.69 -14.14
N PHE A 133 -18.24 -11.26 -12.86
CA PHE A 133 -17.25 -10.35 -12.31
C PHE A 133 -16.90 -10.68 -10.86
N ILE A 134 -15.85 -10.05 -10.33
CA ILE A 134 -15.52 -10.08 -8.91
C ILE A 134 -16.00 -8.78 -8.27
N PHE A 135 -16.93 -8.91 -7.33
CA PHE A 135 -17.33 -7.83 -6.44
C PHE A 135 -16.37 -7.75 -5.26
N ALA A 136 -15.89 -6.55 -4.93
CA ALA A 136 -15.13 -6.31 -3.71
C ALA A 136 -15.58 -5.02 -3.03
N SER A 137 -15.51 -5.01 -1.69
CA SER A 137 -15.90 -3.86 -0.88
C SER A 137 -15.02 -3.74 0.35
N VAL A 138 -14.65 -2.52 0.69
CA VAL A 138 -13.95 -2.11 1.91
C VAL A 138 -14.27 -0.66 2.23
N ASP A 139 -14.38 -0.30 3.49
CA ASP A 139 -14.57 1.07 4.00
C ASP A 139 -15.74 1.81 3.31
N GLY A 140 -16.84 1.10 3.00
CA GLY A 140 -18.01 1.65 2.33
C GLY A 140 -17.88 1.78 0.80
N PHE A 141 -16.68 1.62 0.23
CA PHE A 141 -16.47 1.60 -1.22
C PHE A 141 -16.81 0.23 -1.81
N ARG A 142 -17.30 0.22 -3.05
CA ARG A 142 -17.72 -0.97 -3.78
C ARG A 142 -17.15 -0.97 -5.18
N PHE A 143 -16.59 -2.10 -5.59
CA PHE A 143 -15.88 -2.22 -6.86
C PHE A 143 -16.28 -3.51 -7.59
N CYS A 144 -16.34 -3.44 -8.92
CA CYS A 144 -16.55 -4.58 -9.79
C CYS A 144 -15.32 -4.77 -10.67
N PHE A 145 -14.59 -5.87 -10.45
CA PHE A 145 -13.37 -6.17 -11.20
C PHE A 145 -13.63 -7.22 -12.29
N ASP A 146 -12.96 -7.06 -13.42
CA ASP A 146 -12.92 -8.08 -14.46
C ASP A 146 -12.21 -9.34 -13.96
N ILE A 147 -12.82 -10.52 -14.15
CA ILE A 147 -12.26 -11.79 -13.67
C ILE A 147 -10.97 -12.15 -14.40
N ALA A 148 -10.90 -11.89 -15.71
CA ALA A 148 -9.73 -12.23 -16.52
C ALA A 148 -8.53 -11.38 -16.08
N PHE A 149 -8.76 -10.09 -15.86
CA PHE A 149 -7.75 -9.18 -15.30
C PHE A 149 -7.24 -9.66 -13.93
N CYS A 150 -8.14 -9.95 -12.97
CA CYS A 150 -7.71 -10.43 -11.64
C CYS A 150 -6.91 -11.73 -11.72
N LYS A 151 -7.30 -12.65 -12.61
CA LYS A 151 -6.56 -13.89 -12.84
C LYS A 151 -5.20 -13.66 -13.48
N GLU A 152 -5.09 -12.71 -14.42
CA GLU A 152 -3.81 -12.33 -15.04
C GLU A 152 -2.84 -11.81 -13.97
N VAL A 153 -3.30 -10.88 -13.10
CA VAL A 153 -2.50 -10.39 -11.98
C VAL A 153 -2.07 -11.53 -11.06
N ALA A 154 -3.01 -12.38 -10.64
CA ALA A 154 -2.71 -13.51 -9.76
C ALA A 154 -1.76 -14.54 -10.41
N ASN A 155 -1.88 -14.80 -11.70
CA ASN A 155 -0.98 -15.69 -12.42
C ASN A 155 0.46 -15.16 -12.46
N TYR A 156 0.63 -13.84 -12.51
CA TYR A 156 1.95 -13.21 -12.46
C TYR A 156 2.70 -13.53 -11.16
N PHE A 157 1.98 -13.64 -10.05
CA PHE A 157 2.53 -13.93 -8.71
C PHE A 157 2.25 -15.36 -8.22
N SER A 158 1.82 -16.28 -9.10
CA SER A 158 1.28 -17.60 -8.70
C SER A 158 2.26 -18.51 -7.95
N ASP A 159 3.56 -18.30 -8.11
CA ASP A 159 4.65 -19.04 -7.46
C ASP A 159 5.33 -18.24 -6.34
N CYS A 160 4.75 -17.13 -5.91
CA CYS A 160 5.25 -16.31 -4.82
C CYS A 160 4.65 -16.73 -3.47
N LEU A 161 5.41 -16.49 -2.40
CA LEU A 161 4.87 -16.39 -1.05
C LEU A 161 4.21 -15.02 -0.90
N CYS A 162 2.96 -15.00 -0.41
CA CYS A 162 2.21 -13.77 -0.20
C CYS A 162 2.34 -13.25 1.23
N GLN A 163 2.35 -11.93 1.40
CA GLN A 163 2.30 -11.23 2.69
C GLN A 163 3.37 -11.72 3.68
N TYR A 164 4.61 -11.86 3.20
CA TYR A 164 5.69 -12.38 4.00
C TYR A 164 6.19 -11.34 5.00
N ARG A 165 6.03 -11.62 6.31
CA ARG A 165 6.53 -10.74 7.38
C ARG A 165 8.04 -10.82 7.47
N THR A 166 8.72 -9.66 7.49
CA THR A 166 10.15 -9.56 7.67
C THR A 166 10.52 -8.46 8.65
N SER A 167 11.68 -8.60 9.31
CA SER A 167 12.26 -7.55 10.13
C SER A 167 13.76 -7.77 10.32
N ALA A 168 14.49 -6.67 10.53
CA ALA A 168 15.91 -6.69 10.89
C ALA A 168 16.30 -5.44 11.68
N THR A 169 17.40 -5.54 12.43
CA THR A 169 17.98 -4.42 13.15
C THR A 169 19.00 -3.70 12.27
N LEU A 170 18.81 -2.40 12.10
CA LEU A 170 19.75 -1.51 11.44
C LEU A 170 20.51 -0.71 12.50
N PRO A 171 21.85 -0.84 12.60
CA PRO A 171 22.65 0.01 13.48
C PRO A 171 22.77 1.41 12.89
N THR A 172 22.54 2.44 13.73
CA THR A 172 22.71 3.84 13.37
C THR A 172 23.53 4.57 14.45
N SER A 173 24.04 5.78 14.16
CA SER A 173 24.73 6.59 15.16
C SER A 173 23.82 7.07 16.29
N LYS A 174 22.49 7.04 16.08
CA LYS A 174 21.45 7.47 17.03
C LYS A 174 20.82 6.30 17.80
N GLY A 175 21.35 5.10 17.64
CA GLY A 175 20.87 3.87 18.24
C GLY A 175 20.39 2.85 17.20
N GLU A 176 20.03 1.68 17.68
CA GLU A 176 19.52 0.61 16.81
C GLU A 176 18.07 0.86 16.42
N VAL A 177 17.75 0.61 15.16
CA VAL A 177 16.40 0.72 14.58
C VAL A 177 15.94 -0.65 14.09
N GLU A 178 14.80 -1.14 14.54
CA GLU A 178 14.14 -2.28 13.93
C GLU A 178 13.39 -1.82 12.69
N LEU A 179 13.83 -2.24 11.51
CA LEU A 179 13.06 -2.14 10.27
C LEU A 179 12.15 -3.36 10.17
N TYR A 180 10.86 -3.17 9.81
CA TYR A 180 9.91 -4.28 9.69
C TYR A 180 8.83 -3.99 8.64
N GLY A 181 8.17 -5.04 8.17
CA GLY A 181 7.01 -4.91 7.30
C GLY A 181 6.56 -6.24 6.73
N TYR A 182 5.67 -6.13 5.75
CA TYR A 182 5.14 -7.26 5.00
C TYR A 182 5.50 -7.08 3.53
N ILE A 183 6.12 -8.09 2.96
CA ILE A 183 6.44 -8.18 1.54
C ILE A 183 5.20 -8.72 0.85
N ASP A 184 4.67 -8.01 -0.14
CA ASP A 184 3.47 -8.46 -0.85
C ASP A 184 3.69 -9.82 -1.50
N TYR A 185 4.78 -9.96 -2.29
CA TYR A 185 5.11 -11.20 -2.98
C TYR A 185 6.61 -11.47 -2.96
N LEU A 186 6.98 -12.69 -2.59
CA LEU A 186 8.37 -13.14 -2.48
C LEU A 186 8.59 -14.38 -3.32
N ARG A 187 9.58 -14.36 -4.23
CA ARG A 187 9.98 -15.47 -5.09
C ARG A 187 11.48 -15.60 -5.15
N GLU A 188 12.01 -16.75 -4.77
CA GLU A 188 13.46 -17.03 -4.80
C GLU A 188 14.32 -15.85 -4.30
N LYS A 189 14.89 -15.06 -5.24
CA LYS A 189 15.79 -13.93 -4.97
C LYS A 189 15.18 -12.58 -5.32
N SER A 190 13.89 -12.54 -5.61
CA SER A 190 13.17 -11.35 -6.06
C SER A 190 12.02 -11.00 -5.10
N ILE A 191 11.91 -9.72 -4.80
CA ILE A 191 10.83 -9.16 -3.98
C ILE A 191 9.94 -8.32 -4.90
N PHE A 192 8.62 -8.48 -4.77
CA PHE A 192 7.65 -7.74 -5.56
C PHE A 192 6.70 -6.99 -4.64
N ASP A 193 6.35 -5.79 -5.05
CA ASP A 193 5.35 -4.94 -4.39
C ASP A 193 4.30 -4.53 -5.42
N LEU A 194 3.04 -4.85 -5.14
CA LEU A 194 1.91 -4.57 -6.02
C LEU A 194 1.37 -3.16 -5.76
N LYS A 195 1.47 -2.31 -6.76
CA LYS A 195 0.94 -0.95 -6.72
C LYS A 195 -0.24 -0.78 -7.67
N THR A 196 -1.20 0.01 -7.27
CA THR A 196 -2.28 0.47 -8.15
C THR A 196 -2.17 1.98 -8.35
N THR A 197 -2.46 2.44 -9.56
CA THR A 197 -2.42 3.86 -9.88
C THR A 197 -3.45 4.22 -10.94
N LYS A 198 -3.90 5.47 -10.93
CA LYS A 198 -4.72 6.04 -12.01
C LYS A 198 -3.86 6.48 -13.18
N SER A 199 -2.64 6.93 -12.90
CA SER A 199 -1.69 7.42 -13.90
C SER A 199 -0.30 6.91 -13.54
N TYR A 200 0.38 6.30 -14.50
CA TYR A 200 1.73 5.77 -14.33
C TYR A 200 2.75 6.65 -15.06
N SER A 201 3.84 6.95 -14.38
CA SER A 201 5.06 7.52 -14.97
C SER A 201 6.26 6.72 -14.48
N PHE A 202 7.17 6.39 -15.36
CA PHE A 202 8.40 5.65 -15.01
C PHE A 202 9.24 6.44 -14.00
N GLY A 203 9.75 5.73 -13.00
CA GLY A 203 10.57 6.32 -11.91
C GLY A 203 9.75 6.85 -10.73
N ASN A 204 8.41 6.75 -10.74
CA ASN A 204 7.58 7.19 -9.62
C ASN A 204 7.93 6.51 -8.29
N TYR A 205 8.42 5.26 -8.34
CA TYR A 205 8.74 4.48 -7.15
C TYR A 205 10.24 4.48 -6.80
N SER A 206 11.07 5.22 -7.55
CA SER A 206 12.53 5.22 -7.39
C SER A 206 13.03 5.67 -6.01
N LYS A 207 12.25 6.49 -5.29
CA LYS A 207 12.59 7.01 -3.97
C LYS A 207 12.01 6.19 -2.80
N TYR A 208 11.21 5.14 -3.07
CA TYR A 208 10.53 4.38 -2.02
C TYR A 208 11.51 3.51 -1.22
N ASN A 209 11.41 3.61 0.09
CA ASN A 209 12.27 2.87 1.03
C ASN A 209 12.03 1.35 1.02
N GLN A 210 10.88 0.89 0.53
CA GLN A 210 10.55 -0.54 0.43
C GLN A 210 11.63 -1.32 -0.33
N ARG A 211 12.14 -0.78 -1.44
CA ARG A 211 13.18 -1.43 -2.29
C ARG A 211 14.56 -1.54 -1.62
N HIS A 212 14.76 -0.84 -0.51
CA HIS A 212 15.96 -0.90 0.31
C HIS A 212 15.73 -1.74 1.58
N ALA A 213 14.63 -1.48 2.28
CA ALA A 213 14.35 -2.06 3.59
C ALA A 213 14.00 -3.55 3.52
N TYR A 214 13.15 -3.97 2.57
CA TYR A 214 12.77 -5.39 2.51
C TYR A 214 13.91 -6.31 2.10
N PRO A 215 14.72 -6.02 1.05
CA PRO A 215 15.91 -6.79 0.76
C PRO A 215 16.89 -6.86 1.94
N TYR A 216 17.15 -5.73 2.58
CA TYR A 216 18.01 -5.67 3.77
C TYR A 216 17.48 -6.60 4.88
N CYS A 217 16.19 -6.53 5.20
CA CYS A 217 15.58 -7.38 6.21
C CYS A 217 15.67 -8.88 5.85
N MET A 218 15.51 -9.23 4.58
CA MET A 218 15.60 -10.63 4.14
C MET A 218 17.01 -11.19 4.27
N GLU A 219 18.04 -10.40 3.96
CA GLU A 219 19.42 -10.81 4.12
C GLU A 219 19.82 -10.93 5.61
N GLU A 220 19.48 -9.91 6.43
CA GLU A 220 19.83 -9.91 7.87
C GLU A 220 19.11 -11.02 8.65
N SER A 221 17.89 -11.37 8.28
CA SER A 221 17.16 -12.49 8.89
C SER A 221 17.74 -13.86 8.53
N GLY A 222 18.66 -13.94 7.58
CA GLY A 222 19.22 -15.19 7.06
C GLY A 222 18.24 -16.03 6.23
N MET A 223 17.05 -15.51 5.95
CA MET A 223 16.03 -16.21 5.16
C MET A 223 16.39 -16.26 3.67
N MET A 224 17.12 -15.24 3.20
CA MET A 224 17.65 -15.20 1.84
C MET A 224 19.12 -14.77 1.90
N SER A 225 20.03 -15.64 1.48
CA SER A 225 21.47 -15.34 1.45
C SER A 225 21.84 -14.29 0.40
N GLU A 226 20.98 -14.06 -0.58
CA GLU A 226 21.21 -13.13 -1.68
C GLU A 226 19.88 -12.69 -2.27
N VAL A 227 19.49 -11.41 -2.09
CA VAL A 227 18.42 -10.77 -2.82
C VAL A 227 19.01 -10.08 -4.04
N ARG A 228 18.43 -10.26 -5.22
CA ARG A 228 18.91 -9.63 -6.45
C ARG A 228 18.14 -8.37 -6.78
N ASP A 229 16.82 -8.51 -6.87
CA ASP A 229 15.98 -7.49 -7.45
C ASP A 229 14.76 -7.20 -6.59
N PHE A 230 14.35 -5.94 -6.62
CA PHE A 230 13.08 -5.48 -6.11
C PHE A 230 12.24 -4.93 -7.27
N GLU A 231 11.05 -5.44 -7.47
CA GLU A 231 10.13 -5.01 -8.53
C GLU A 231 8.91 -4.31 -7.94
N PHE A 232 8.66 -3.08 -8.35
CA PHE A 232 7.33 -2.47 -8.25
C PHE A 232 6.52 -2.88 -9.47
N THR A 233 5.50 -3.73 -9.25
CA THR A 233 4.54 -4.11 -10.28
C THR A 233 3.33 -3.19 -10.19
N ALA A 234 3.29 -2.15 -11.02
CA ALA A 234 2.25 -1.12 -10.98
C ALA A 234 1.16 -1.39 -12.02
N TYR A 235 -0.07 -1.59 -11.55
CA TYR A 235 -1.23 -1.67 -12.42
C TYR A 235 -1.90 -0.31 -12.55
N GLN A 236 -1.84 0.26 -13.75
CA GLN A 236 -2.63 1.44 -14.07
C GLN A 236 -4.08 1.03 -14.32
N LEU A 237 -4.93 1.30 -13.34
CA LEU A 237 -6.33 0.89 -13.36
C LEU A 237 -7.18 1.79 -14.26
N SER A 238 -8.16 1.18 -14.90
CA SER A 238 -9.19 1.83 -15.72
C SER A 238 -10.56 1.20 -15.50
N GLY A 239 -11.61 1.92 -15.84
CA GLY A 239 -12.99 1.46 -15.61
C GLY A 239 -13.53 1.84 -14.23
N GLY A 240 -14.56 1.14 -13.77
CA GLY A 240 -15.26 1.44 -12.52
C GLY A 240 -16.23 2.63 -12.61
N ASN A 241 -16.63 3.03 -13.81
CA ASN A 241 -17.58 4.13 -14.03
C ASN A 241 -18.82 3.67 -14.80
N SER A 242 -19.78 4.56 -15.03
CA SER A 242 -21.04 4.23 -15.71
C SER A 242 -20.88 3.69 -17.14
N ARG A 243 -19.84 4.11 -17.87
CA ARG A 243 -19.59 3.68 -19.27
C ARG A 243 -18.80 2.38 -19.35
N THR A 244 -17.84 2.21 -18.43
CA THR A 244 -16.97 1.04 -18.31
C THR A 244 -17.01 0.55 -16.87
N PRO A 245 -18.04 -0.22 -16.49
CA PRO A 245 -18.31 -0.56 -15.10
C PRO A 245 -17.29 -1.52 -14.49
N LEU A 246 -16.66 -2.37 -15.30
CA LEU A 246 -15.62 -3.28 -14.84
C LEU A 246 -14.27 -2.60 -14.74
N ILE A 247 -13.57 -2.84 -13.62
CA ILE A 247 -12.20 -2.41 -13.41
C ILE A 247 -11.27 -3.41 -14.06
N THR A 248 -10.38 -2.88 -14.88
CA THR A 248 -9.25 -3.57 -15.52
C THR A 248 -7.97 -2.78 -15.26
N GLY A 249 -6.83 -3.26 -15.74
CA GLY A 249 -5.58 -2.51 -15.60
C GLY A 249 -4.52 -2.92 -16.61
N LYS A 250 -3.56 -2.02 -16.79
CA LYS A 250 -2.35 -2.24 -17.58
C LYS A 250 -1.16 -2.37 -16.66
N GLN A 251 -0.39 -3.46 -16.81
CA GLN A 251 0.83 -3.70 -16.04
C GLN A 251 1.96 -2.79 -16.51
N ASN A 252 2.67 -2.21 -15.56
CA ASN A 252 3.94 -1.51 -15.72
C ASN A 252 4.89 -2.03 -14.65
N LYS A 253 6.21 -2.02 -14.91
CA LYS A 253 7.21 -2.57 -14.02
C LYS A 253 8.37 -1.61 -13.84
N GLU A 254 8.82 -1.48 -12.60
CA GLU A 254 10.08 -0.83 -12.26
C GLU A 254 10.93 -1.83 -11.47
N VAL A 255 12.01 -2.30 -12.08
CA VAL A 255 12.92 -3.27 -11.46
C VAL A 255 14.16 -2.54 -10.99
N TYR A 256 14.51 -2.74 -9.73
CA TYR A 256 15.68 -2.15 -9.09
C TYR A 256 16.59 -3.27 -8.59
N THR A 257 17.81 -3.30 -9.09
CA THR A 257 18.83 -4.21 -8.57
C THR A 257 19.24 -3.78 -7.17
N TYR A 258 19.15 -4.70 -6.23
CA TYR A 258 19.52 -4.44 -4.85
C TYR A 258 21.03 -4.33 -4.68
N SER A 259 21.46 -3.32 -3.96
CA SER A 259 22.84 -3.13 -3.50
C SER A 259 22.83 -2.93 -1.99
N ARG A 260 23.38 -3.91 -1.24
CA ARG A 260 23.42 -3.83 0.22
C ARG A 260 24.09 -2.56 0.73
N SER A 261 25.29 -2.25 0.22
CA SER A 261 26.05 -1.08 0.68
C SER A 261 25.27 0.22 0.48
N GLN A 262 24.71 0.41 -0.72
CA GLN A 262 23.91 1.59 -1.02
C GLN A 262 22.61 1.64 -0.18
N SER A 263 21.97 0.49 0.01
CA SER A 263 20.72 0.44 0.78
C SER A 263 20.95 0.72 2.26
N VAL A 264 22.02 0.20 2.85
CA VAL A 264 22.40 0.49 4.25
C VAL A 264 22.69 1.98 4.43
N GLU A 265 23.44 2.61 3.50
CA GLU A 265 23.73 4.04 3.52
C GLU A 265 22.43 4.87 3.52
N ILE A 266 21.55 4.63 2.54
CA ILE A 266 20.26 5.34 2.38
C ILE A 266 19.37 5.14 3.61
N LEU A 267 19.22 3.90 4.07
CA LEU A 267 18.37 3.58 5.21
C LEU A 267 18.90 4.20 6.51
N THR A 268 20.23 4.19 6.71
CA THR A 268 20.87 4.79 7.89
C THR A 268 20.61 6.30 7.89
N GLU A 269 20.88 6.99 6.78
CA GLU A 269 20.62 8.43 6.67
C GLU A 269 19.14 8.76 6.92
N ASN A 270 18.23 8.06 6.26
CA ASN A 270 16.78 8.29 6.42
C ASN A 270 16.31 8.04 7.85
N CYS A 271 16.77 6.97 8.49
CA CYS A 271 16.42 6.66 9.87
C CYS A 271 16.98 7.70 10.86
N GLU A 272 18.23 8.14 10.69
CA GLU A 272 18.85 9.14 11.56
C GLU A 272 18.15 10.50 11.45
N ARG A 273 17.83 10.95 10.25
CA ARG A 273 17.06 12.19 10.01
C ARG A 273 15.64 12.08 10.58
N PHE A 274 15.01 10.91 10.46
CA PHE A 274 13.69 10.71 11.02
C PHE A 274 13.71 10.66 12.56
N ILE A 275 14.75 10.10 13.18
CA ILE A 275 14.94 10.15 14.64
C ILE A 275 15.11 11.59 15.11
N ASP A 276 15.85 12.45 14.39
CA ASP A 276 15.95 13.88 14.71
C ASP A 276 14.56 14.53 14.68
N PHE A 277 13.80 14.33 13.59
CA PHE A 277 12.45 14.84 13.47
C PHE A 277 11.56 14.39 14.65
N ILE A 278 11.62 13.11 15.05
CA ILE A 278 10.86 12.58 16.18
C ILE A 278 11.26 13.31 17.47
N ASN A 279 12.56 13.51 17.73
CA ASN A 279 13.04 14.16 18.93
C ASN A 279 12.64 15.64 18.97
N ASP A 280 12.70 16.34 17.84
CA ASP A 280 12.32 17.76 17.73
C ASP A 280 10.80 17.95 17.91
N ASN A 281 9.99 16.95 17.60
CA ASN A 281 8.53 17.00 17.67
C ASN A 281 7.94 16.08 18.76
N ILE A 282 8.72 15.66 19.73
CA ILE A 282 8.32 14.66 20.75
C ILE A 282 7.07 15.07 21.54
N SER A 283 6.85 16.38 21.73
CA SER A 283 5.67 16.91 22.42
C SER A 283 4.36 16.73 21.64
N GLU A 284 4.42 16.50 20.32
CA GLU A 284 3.26 16.28 19.45
C GLU A 284 3.01 14.78 19.20
N ILE A 285 3.91 13.91 19.69
CA ILE A 285 3.81 12.46 19.49
C ILE A 285 3.06 11.84 20.66
N ASP A 286 1.94 11.20 20.35
CA ASP A 286 1.16 10.41 21.31
C ASP A 286 1.86 9.07 21.58
N ILE A 287 2.62 9.05 22.67
CA ILE A 287 3.45 7.91 23.07
C ILE A 287 2.61 6.64 23.34
N GLU A 288 1.36 6.77 23.73
CA GLU A 288 0.46 5.65 24.00
C GLU A 288 -0.07 4.98 22.71
N LYS A 289 -0.23 5.77 21.64
CA LYS A 289 -0.77 5.30 20.37
C LYS A 289 0.30 4.87 19.38
N THR A 290 1.44 5.57 19.39
CA THR A 290 2.51 5.29 18.43
C THR A 290 3.14 3.92 18.63
N LYS A 291 3.62 3.31 17.55
CA LYS A 291 4.40 2.06 17.58
C LYS A 291 5.85 2.25 17.12
N ILE A 292 6.32 3.49 17.07
CA ILE A 292 7.70 3.77 16.66
C ILE A 292 8.73 3.48 17.77
N PHE A 293 8.31 3.31 19.02
CA PHE A 293 9.18 2.90 20.12
C PHE A 293 8.99 1.42 20.45
N LYS A 294 10.07 0.67 20.64
CA LYS A 294 10.02 -0.79 20.82
C LYS A 294 9.72 -1.25 22.25
N ASP A 295 10.12 -0.50 23.25
CA ASP A 295 10.12 -0.91 24.67
C ASP A 295 9.00 -0.25 25.49
N ARG A 296 7.77 -0.27 24.97
CA ARG A 296 6.61 0.21 25.71
C ARG A 296 5.39 -0.67 25.53
#